data_52626340170e82fdc5fd0ae12d054b3e
#
_entry.id   52626340170e82fdc5fd0ae12d054b3e
#
_cell.length_a   1.000
_cell.length_b   1.000
_cell.length_c   1.000
_cell.angle_alpha   90.00
_cell.angle_beta   90.00
_cell.angle_gamma   90.00
#
_symmetry.space_group_name_H-M   'P 1'
#
loop_
_entity.id
_entity.type
_entity.pdbx_description
1 polymer ?
#
loop_
_entity_poly.entity_id
_entity_poly.type
_entity_poly.pdbx_seq_one_letter_code
_entity_poly.pdbx_strand_id
1 'polypeptide(L)'
;STSQLRFQSSDKKDDFRMVLPDIHPGPFHPIGGSNITALIYKKMDSTAMVMHSISNHDLNLPTQKEVQNYLNSLQESKVQQGGAVCTEPVAVTINKARAGGLLFDRTALLFLSLSPHGMEDLPPNVRSEIEQFAENRNFEQVLIVDTHNAMGKEISKEDSDDLLLAAKSTLDTLKTKQSHPFKFGFANSEDMKLIEN
;
A
#
# COMPACT_ATOMS: atom_id res chain seq x y z
N SER A 1 -3.04 -7.43 10.41
CA SER A 1 -3.91 -6.25 10.53
C SER A 1 -3.89 -5.46 9.22
N THR A 2 -5.01 -4.86 8.84
CA THR A 2 -5.11 -4.01 7.66
C THR A 2 -4.75 -2.58 8.03
N SER A 3 -3.86 -1.97 7.22
CA SER A 3 -3.53 -0.56 7.35
C SER A 3 -4.39 0.29 6.41
N GLN A 4 -4.78 1.47 6.86
CA GLN A 4 -5.56 2.40 6.05
C GLN A 4 -4.98 3.82 6.19
N LEU A 5 -4.85 4.51 5.08
CA LEU A 5 -4.58 5.94 5.04
C LEU A 5 -5.84 6.64 4.53
N ARG A 6 -6.45 7.46 5.39
CA ARG A 6 -7.71 8.14 5.11
C ARG A 6 -7.46 9.61 4.79
N PHE A 7 -8.01 10.06 3.70
CA PHE A 7 -8.04 11.45 3.27
C PHE A 7 -9.46 11.99 3.41
N GLN A 8 -9.62 13.02 4.19
CA GLN A 8 -10.91 13.65 4.40
C GLN A 8 -10.80 15.15 4.15
N SER A 9 -11.72 15.72 3.37
CA SER A 9 -11.80 17.16 3.19
C SER A 9 -12.19 17.87 4.49
N SER A 10 -11.80 19.13 4.64
CA SER A 10 -12.09 19.90 5.86
C SER A 10 -13.60 20.07 6.13
N ASP A 11 -14.41 20.09 5.08
CA ASP A 11 -15.88 20.13 5.16
C ASP A 11 -16.52 18.73 5.27
N LYS A 12 -15.70 17.67 5.32
CA LYS A 12 -16.08 16.25 5.45
C LYS A 12 -16.96 15.70 4.31
N LYS A 13 -17.02 16.37 3.17
CA LYS A 13 -17.80 15.88 2.02
C LYS A 13 -17.05 14.83 1.23
N ASP A 14 -15.74 14.98 1.12
CA ASP A 14 -14.88 14.02 0.41
C ASP A 14 -14.17 13.16 1.43
N ASP A 15 -14.27 11.86 1.25
CA ASP A 15 -13.63 10.83 2.07
C ASP A 15 -13.09 9.75 1.14
N PHE A 16 -11.78 9.59 1.13
CA PHE A 16 -11.09 8.61 0.32
C PHE A 16 -10.11 7.82 1.17
N ARG A 17 -9.94 6.54 0.86
CA ARG A 17 -9.04 5.66 1.61
C ARG A 17 -8.10 4.91 0.69
N MET A 18 -6.85 4.85 1.05
CA MET A 18 -5.92 3.83 0.59
C MET A 18 -5.93 2.70 1.61
N VAL A 19 -6.26 1.49 1.15
CA VAL A 19 -6.38 0.30 2.01
C VAL A 19 -5.28 -0.68 1.62
N LEU A 20 -4.44 -1.04 2.58
CA LEU A 20 -3.40 -2.05 2.43
C LEU A 20 -3.82 -3.27 3.25
N PRO A 21 -4.47 -4.24 2.63
CA PRO A 21 -4.88 -5.47 3.29
C PRO A 21 -3.65 -6.31 3.67
N ASP A 22 -3.67 -6.87 4.86
CA ASP A 22 -2.63 -7.78 5.35
C ASP A 22 -2.97 -9.24 5.00
N ILE A 23 -3.51 -9.40 3.81
CA ILE A 23 -3.92 -10.67 3.20
C ILE A 23 -3.54 -10.63 1.73
N HIS A 24 -3.27 -11.80 1.18
CA HIS A 24 -2.97 -11.93 -0.24
C HIS A 24 -4.27 -12.17 -1.04
N PRO A 25 -4.49 -11.47 -2.17
CA PRO A 25 -5.61 -11.74 -3.06
C PRO A 25 -5.36 -13.05 -3.82
N GLY A 26 -6.12 -14.07 -3.52
CA GLY A 26 -5.99 -15.38 -4.15
C GLY A 26 -6.83 -16.43 -3.44
N PRO A 27 -6.83 -17.66 -3.89
CA PRO A 27 -6.31 -18.28 -5.10
C PRO A 27 -7.15 -18.00 -6.35
N PHE A 28 -6.72 -18.47 -7.52
CA PHE A 28 -7.27 -18.20 -8.86
C PHE A 28 -8.71 -18.66 -9.14
N HIS A 29 -9.41 -19.23 -8.22
CA HIS A 29 -10.80 -19.66 -8.38
C HIS A 29 -11.71 -18.91 -7.42
N PRO A 30 -13.02 -18.81 -7.67
CA PRO A 30 -13.97 -18.07 -6.84
C PRO A 30 -14.18 -18.71 -5.46
N ILE A 31 -13.08 -19.05 -4.81
CA ILE A 31 -13.03 -19.64 -3.47
C ILE A 31 -12.37 -18.61 -2.57
N GLY A 32 -13.00 -18.29 -1.46
CA GLY A 32 -12.40 -17.44 -0.45
C GLY A 32 -12.08 -16.02 -0.94
N GLY A 33 -10.84 -15.61 -0.78
CA GLY A 33 -10.36 -14.25 -1.00
C GLY A 33 -10.00 -13.88 -2.45
N SER A 34 -10.36 -14.65 -3.46
CA SER A 34 -10.00 -14.40 -4.86
C SER A 34 -10.36 -13.00 -5.36
N ASN A 35 -11.49 -12.46 -4.95
CA ASN A 35 -11.96 -11.12 -5.30
C ASN A 35 -11.96 -10.15 -4.12
N ILE A 36 -11.09 -10.36 -3.16
CA ILE A 36 -11.09 -9.56 -1.93
C ILE A 36 -10.91 -8.06 -2.21
N THR A 37 -10.13 -7.70 -3.20
CA THR A 37 -9.93 -6.30 -3.62
C THR A 37 -11.24 -5.63 -4.01
N ALA A 38 -12.06 -6.30 -4.85
CA ALA A 38 -13.37 -5.80 -5.27
C ALA A 38 -14.37 -5.77 -4.10
N LEU A 39 -14.27 -6.73 -3.18
CA LEU A 39 -15.13 -6.78 -2.00
C LEU A 39 -14.80 -5.67 -1.00
N ILE A 40 -13.52 -5.37 -0.79
CA ILE A 40 -13.08 -4.23 0.01
C ILE A 40 -13.57 -2.92 -0.62
N TYR A 41 -13.36 -2.75 -1.92
CA TYR A 41 -13.80 -1.55 -2.65
C TYR A 41 -15.31 -1.30 -2.46
N LYS A 42 -16.14 -2.33 -2.66
CA LYS A 42 -17.59 -2.25 -2.43
C LYS A 42 -17.94 -1.96 -0.96
N LYS A 43 -17.23 -2.57 -0.02
CA LYS A 43 -17.43 -2.36 1.42
C LYS A 43 -17.12 -0.92 1.85
N MET A 44 -16.25 -0.24 1.13
CA MET A 44 -15.85 1.15 1.35
C MET A 44 -16.62 2.15 0.45
N ASP A 45 -17.84 1.77 0.03
CA ASP A 45 -18.74 2.62 -0.78
C ASP A 45 -18.08 3.18 -2.05
N SER A 46 -17.20 2.40 -2.67
CA SER A 46 -16.43 2.77 -3.88
C SER A 46 -15.52 4.01 -3.71
N THR A 47 -15.17 4.36 -2.48
CA THR A 47 -14.27 5.48 -2.17
C THR A 47 -12.90 5.03 -1.67
N ALA A 48 -12.44 3.86 -2.10
CA ALA A 48 -11.17 3.31 -1.68
C ALA A 48 -10.29 2.89 -2.87
N MET A 49 -8.99 3.03 -2.70
CA MET A 49 -7.99 2.34 -3.51
C MET A 49 -7.42 1.20 -2.67
N VAL A 50 -7.58 -0.02 -3.16
CA VAL A 50 -7.04 -1.22 -2.50
C VAL A 50 -5.70 -1.54 -3.14
N MET A 51 -4.65 -1.52 -2.33
CA MET A 51 -3.27 -1.71 -2.76
C MET A 51 -2.76 -3.08 -2.34
N HIS A 52 -1.80 -3.63 -3.08
CA HIS A 52 -1.12 -4.84 -2.68
C HIS A 52 -0.09 -4.52 -1.60
N SER A 53 -0.21 -5.14 -0.43
CA SER A 53 0.81 -5.07 0.61
C SER A 53 1.82 -6.21 0.46
N ILE A 54 2.91 -6.18 1.20
CA ILE A 54 3.83 -7.32 1.26
C ILE A 54 3.09 -8.49 1.94
N SER A 55 2.64 -9.43 1.12
CA SER A 55 1.90 -10.63 1.50
C SER A 55 2.21 -11.75 0.52
N ASN A 56 2.00 -12.98 0.91
CA ASN A 56 2.19 -14.15 0.08
C ASN A 56 0.97 -15.09 0.15
N HIS A 57 1.00 -16.17 -0.61
CA HIS A 57 -0.09 -17.14 -0.70
C HIS A 57 -0.47 -17.81 0.63
N ASP A 58 0.40 -17.81 1.66
CA ASP A 58 0.06 -18.31 2.99
C ASP A 58 -0.99 -17.43 3.70
N LEU A 59 -1.16 -16.19 3.22
CA LEU A 59 -2.12 -15.22 3.74
C LEU A 59 -3.42 -15.16 2.93
N ASN A 60 -3.67 -16.13 2.06
CA ASN A 60 -4.95 -16.27 1.36
C ASN A 60 -6.08 -16.58 2.35
N LEU A 61 -7.26 -16.01 2.12
CA LEU A 61 -8.48 -16.38 2.86
C LEU A 61 -9.16 -17.57 2.18
N PRO A 62 -9.11 -18.79 2.75
CA PRO A 62 -9.56 -19.98 2.06
C PRO A 62 -11.09 -20.14 2.00
N THR A 63 -11.85 -19.46 2.85
CA THR A 63 -13.31 -19.63 2.94
C THR A 63 -14.07 -18.31 2.87
N GLN A 64 -15.33 -18.39 2.42
CA GLN A 64 -16.23 -17.23 2.42
C GLN A 64 -16.51 -16.69 3.83
N LYS A 65 -16.48 -17.55 4.84
CA LYS A 65 -16.64 -17.14 6.24
C LYS A 65 -15.48 -16.25 6.70
N GLU A 66 -14.25 -16.61 6.34
CA GLU A 66 -13.07 -15.80 6.66
C GLU A 66 -13.07 -14.48 5.92
N VAL A 67 -13.47 -14.49 4.64
CA VAL A 67 -13.67 -13.26 3.87
C VAL A 67 -14.67 -12.32 4.56
N GLN A 68 -15.82 -12.86 4.98
CA GLN A 68 -16.84 -12.05 5.66
C GLN A 68 -16.34 -11.52 7.01
N ASN A 69 -15.65 -12.34 7.79
CA ASN A 69 -15.04 -11.92 9.05
C ASN A 69 -14.02 -10.80 8.82
N TYR A 70 -13.17 -10.95 7.79
CA TYR A 70 -12.20 -9.93 7.42
C TYR A 70 -12.87 -8.61 7.02
N LEU A 71 -13.87 -8.65 6.14
CA LEU A 71 -14.61 -7.46 5.71
C LEU A 71 -15.33 -6.75 6.88
N ASN A 72 -15.82 -7.49 7.86
CA ASN A 72 -16.41 -6.91 9.04
C ASN A 72 -15.38 -6.20 9.92
N SER A 73 -14.17 -6.75 10.03
CA SER A 73 -13.09 -6.15 10.82
C SER A 73 -12.56 -4.81 10.27
N LEU A 74 -12.76 -4.53 8.97
CA LEU A 74 -12.31 -3.29 8.35
C LEU A 74 -12.98 -2.03 8.92
N GLN A 75 -14.16 -2.14 9.50
CA GLN A 75 -14.93 -1.02 10.05
C GLN A 75 -14.51 -0.65 11.47
N GLU A 76 -13.80 -1.54 12.17
CA GLU A 76 -13.43 -1.39 13.58
C GLU A 76 -12.07 -0.68 13.78
N SER A 77 -11.45 -0.21 12.72
CA SER A 77 -10.12 0.39 12.78
C SER A 77 -10.11 1.68 13.59
N LYS A 78 -9.25 1.75 14.59
CA LYS A 78 -8.99 2.99 15.33
C LYS A 78 -8.33 3.99 14.37
N VAL A 79 -8.99 5.12 14.15
CA VAL A 79 -8.43 6.21 13.36
C VAL A 79 -7.48 7.00 14.25
N GLN A 80 -6.19 7.01 13.92
CA GLN A 80 -5.26 8.01 14.45
C GLN A 80 -5.38 9.26 13.58
N GLN A 81 -5.58 10.40 14.21
CA GLN A 81 -5.69 11.65 13.48
C GLN A 81 -4.28 12.12 13.07
N GLY A 82 -4.00 12.12 11.78
CA GLY A 82 -2.78 12.66 11.19
C GLY A 82 -2.88 14.16 10.91
N GLY A 83 -1.75 14.76 10.58
CA GLY A 83 -1.67 16.13 10.10
C GLY A 83 -2.13 16.28 8.65
N ALA A 84 -2.47 17.50 8.27
CA ALA A 84 -2.86 17.83 6.88
C ALA A 84 -1.66 18.29 6.04
N VAL A 85 -0.51 17.67 6.22
CA VAL A 85 0.74 18.01 5.54
C VAL A 85 1.38 16.79 4.92
N CYS A 86 2.05 16.99 3.79
CA CYS A 86 2.75 15.95 3.04
C CYS A 86 4.04 16.51 2.45
N THR A 87 5.05 15.67 2.29
CA THR A 87 6.27 16.02 1.55
C THR A 87 6.01 15.94 0.03
N GLU A 88 6.92 16.51 -0.74
CA GLU A 88 7.05 16.13 -2.15
C GLU A 88 7.42 14.63 -2.24
N PRO A 89 7.04 13.96 -3.35
CA PRO A 89 7.42 12.57 -3.56
C PRO A 89 8.94 12.43 -3.73
N VAL A 90 9.47 11.37 -3.15
CA VAL A 90 10.87 10.98 -3.26
C VAL A 90 10.94 9.63 -3.97
N ALA A 91 11.94 9.43 -4.81
CA ALA A 91 12.25 8.12 -5.37
C ALA A 91 13.75 7.88 -5.36
N VAL A 92 14.14 6.69 -4.92
CA VAL A 92 15.53 6.20 -4.92
C VAL A 92 15.61 4.93 -5.76
N THR A 93 16.62 4.83 -6.58
CA THR A 93 16.89 3.65 -7.42
C THR A 93 18.26 3.09 -7.06
N ILE A 94 18.31 1.80 -6.78
CA ILE A 94 19.53 1.01 -6.54
C ILE A 94 19.50 -0.15 -7.53
N ASN A 95 20.41 -0.14 -8.48
CA ASN A 95 20.41 -1.11 -9.59
C ASN A 95 19.04 -1.17 -10.29
N LYS A 96 18.31 -2.29 -10.18
CA LYS A 96 16.96 -2.48 -10.72
C LYS A 96 15.87 -2.05 -9.73
N ALA A 97 16.22 -2.00 -8.46
CA ALA A 97 15.27 -1.76 -7.39
C ALA A 97 14.95 -0.28 -7.26
N ARG A 98 13.67 0.02 -7.17
CA ARG A 98 13.18 1.39 -6.96
C ARG A 98 12.23 1.43 -5.78
N ALA A 99 12.47 2.36 -4.89
CA ALA A 99 11.52 2.73 -3.86
C ALA A 99 11.07 4.18 -4.07
N GLY A 100 9.77 4.41 -4.13
CA GLY A 100 9.19 5.74 -4.16
C GLY A 100 8.35 5.96 -2.90
N GLY A 101 8.20 7.19 -2.45
CA GLY A 101 7.40 7.43 -1.26
C GLY A 101 7.01 8.89 -1.01
N LEU A 102 6.12 9.04 -0.05
CA LEU A 102 5.58 10.27 0.48
C LEU A 102 5.55 10.17 2.01
N LEU A 103 5.71 11.29 2.69
CA LEU A 103 5.56 11.37 4.14
C LEU A 103 4.35 12.26 4.47
N PHE A 104 3.31 11.68 5.02
CA PHE A 104 2.13 12.35 5.55
C PHE A 104 2.32 12.54 7.06
N ASP A 105 2.70 13.75 7.47
CA ASP A 105 3.10 14.05 8.84
C ASP A 105 4.22 13.11 9.32
N ARG A 106 3.90 12.04 10.04
CA ARG A 106 4.85 11.02 10.52
C ARG A 106 4.61 9.63 9.95
N THR A 107 3.66 9.50 9.03
CA THR A 107 3.32 8.25 8.33
C THR A 107 3.91 8.24 6.94
N ALA A 108 4.82 7.32 6.66
CA ALA A 108 5.37 7.12 5.33
C ALA A 108 4.52 6.15 4.50
N LEU A 109 4.31 6.48 3.24
CA LEU A 109 3.77 5.59 2.23
C LEU A 109 4.88 5.27 1.24
N LEU A 110 5.26 3.99 1.13
CA LEU A 110 6.31 3.51 0.23
C LEU A 110 5.74 2.61 -0.85
N PHE A 111 6.30 2.72 -2.05
CA PHE A 111 6.04 1.87 -3.20
C PHE A 111 7.35 1.19 -3.61
N LEU A 112 7.37 -0.14 -3.62
CA LEU A 112 8.53 -0.93 -4.00
C LEU A 112 8.32 -1.54 -5.38
N SER A 113 9.31 -1.43 -6.26
CA SER A 113 9.19 -1.86 -7.65
C SER A 113 10.53 -2.31 -8.23
N LEU A 114 10.49 -3.34 -9.07
CA LEU A 114 11.58 -3.73 -9.96
C LEU A 114 11.28 -3.39 -11.44
N SER A 115 10.22 -2.63 -11.71
CA SER A 115 9.81 -2.30 -13.09
C SER A 115 10.97 -1.68 -13.90
N PRO A 116 11.18 -2.12 -15.16
CA PRO A 116 10.35 -3.00 -15.99
C PRO A 116 10.60 -4.51 -15.79
N HIS A 117 11.39 -4.91 -14.82
CA HIS A 117 11.65 -6.32 -14.50
C HIS A 117 10.48 -6.92 -13.71
N GLY A 118 10.32 -8.25 -13.80
CA GLY A 118 9.30 -8.98 -13.05
C GLY A 118 9.55 -8.93 -11.56
N MET A 119 8.48 -8.83 -10.79
CA MET A 119 8.48 -8.85 -9.33
C MET A 119 7.22 -9.57 -8.86
N GLU A 120 7.41 -10.76 -8.31
CA GLU A 120 6.41 -11.52 -7.56
C GLU A 120 6.34 -11.03 -6.12
N ASP A 121 5.64 -11.76 -5.25
CA ASP A 121 5.51 -11.44 -3.85
C ASP A 121 6.84 -11.14 -3.16
N LEU A 122 6.89 -10.05 -2.44
CA LEU A 122 8.07 -9.71 -1.64
C LEU A 122 8.16 -10.61 -0.40
N PRO A 123 9.38 -11.08 -0.05
CA PRO A 123 9.59 -11.85 1.16
C PRO A 123 9.14 -11.10 2.42
N PRO A 124 8.50 -11.78 3.40
CA PRO A 124 7.98 -11.13 4.62
C PRO A 124 9.04 -10.39 5.45
N ASN A 125 10.31 -10.81 5.38
CA ASN A 125 11.41 -10.14 6.07
C ASN A 125 11.67 -8.73 5.53
N VAL A 126 11.38 -8.44 4.26
CA VAL A 126 11.49 -7.09 3.68
C VAL A 126 10.61 -6.11 4.45
N ARG A 127 9.38 -6.51 4.74
CA ARG A 127 8.45 -5.71 5.54
C ARG A 127 9.00 -5.44 6.93
N SER A 128 9.38 -6.49 7.67
CA SER A 128 9.83 -6.35 9.05
C SER A 128 11.11 -5.51 9.17
N GLU A 129 12.03 -5.62 8.22
CA GLU A 129 13.24 -4.82 8.21
C GLU A 129 12.98 -3.34 7.92
N ILE A 130 12.03 -3.02 7.02
CA ILE A 130 11.65 -1.64 6.74
C ILE A 130 10.91 -1.05 7.94
N GLU A 131 9.96 -1.79 8.55
CA GLU A 131 9.23 -1.35 9.73
C GLU A 131 10.18 -1.06 10.90
N GLN A 132 11.12 -1.95 11.18
CA GLN A 132 12.14 -1.75 12.23
C GLN A 132 13.03 -0.53 11.94
N PHE A 133 13.46 -0.36 10.69
CA PHE A 133 14.24 0.80 10.29
C PHE A 133 13.45 2.11 10.48
N ALA A 134 12.18 2.13 10.10
CA ALA A 134 11.30 3.28 10.24
C ALA A 134 11.07 3.62 11.73
N GLU A 135 10.84 2.64 12.58
CA GLU A 135 10.71 2.82 14.03
C GLU A 135 11.96 3.48 14.63
N ASN A 136 13.16 2.97 14.28
CA ASN A 136 14.45 3.53 14.71
C ASN A 136 14.70 4.97 14.20
N ARG A 137 13.92 5.42 13.21
CA ARG A 137 13.95 6.76 12.65
C ARG A 137 12.80 7.66 13.12
N ASN A 138 12.03 7.20 14.11
CA ASN A 138 10.86 7.92 14.67
C ASN A 138 9.75 8.21 13.63
N PHE A 139 9.56 7.33 12.66
CA PHE A 139 8.30 7.29 11.92
C PHE A 139 7.23 6.70 12.82
N GLU A 140 6.03 7.20 12.76
CA GLU A 140 4.90 6.65 13.51
C GLU A 140 4.40 5.36 12.85
N GLN A 141 4.36 5.36 11.52
CA GLN A 141 3.97 4.20 10.72
C GLN A 141 4.63 4.24 9.35
N VAL A 142 4.86 3.08 8.77
CA VAL A 142 5.20 2.92 7.36
C VAL A 142 4.21 1.98 6.69
N LEU A 143 3.61 2.45 5.60
CA LEU A 143 2.71 1.69 4.73
C LEU A 143 3.50 1.28 3.50
N ILE A 144 3.63 -0.02 3.26
CA ILE A 144 4.50 -0.54 2.21
C ILE A 144 3.64 -1.20 1.15
N VAL A 145 3.68 -0.63 -0.05
CA VAL A 145 3.01 -1.15 -1.24
C VAL A 145 4.01 -1.98 -2.04
N ASP A 146 3.67 -3.22 -2.24
CA ASP A 146 4.28 -4.08 -3.24
C ASP A 146 3.60 -3.79 -4.58
N THR A 147 4.34 -3.28 -5.57
CA THR A 147 3.74 -2.94 -6.86
C THR A 147 3.44 -4.16 -7.72
N HIS A 148 3.97 -5.32 -7.36
CA HIS A 148 3.68 -6.62 -8.01
C HIS A 148 3.57 -6.50 -9.55
N ASN A 149 4.58 -5.88 -10.15
CA ASN A 149 4.47 -5.31 -11.50
C ASN A 149 4.63 -6.31 -12.65
N ALA A 150 4.98 -7.56 -12.39
CA ALA A 150 4.96 -8.63 -13.39
C ALA A 150 5.05 -10.00 -12.74
N MET A 151 4.17 -10.91 -13.16
CA MET A 151 4.17 -12.30 -12.70
C MET A 151 5.34 -13.10 -13.27
N GLY A 152 5.78 -14.14 -12.57
CA GLY A 152 6.49 -15.26 -13.15
C GLY A 152 7.89 -15.56 -12.61
N LYS A 153 8.43 -14.82 -11.67
CA LYS A 153 9.71 -15.19 -11.04
C LYS A 153 9.75 -14.72 -9.59
N GLU A 154 10.14 -15.63 -8.72
CA GLU A 154 10.57 -15.27 -7.37
C GLU A 154 11.68 -14.23 -7.43
N ILE A 155 11.63 -13.31 -6.50
CA ILE A 155 12.61 -12.25 -6.39
C ILE A 155 13.96 -12.83 -5.91
N SER A 156 15.05 -12.43 -6.54
CA SER A 156 16.38 -12.85 -6.10
C SER A 156 16.74 -12.20 -4.76
N LYS A 157 17.66 -12.83 -4.02
CA LYS A 157 18.17 -12.23 -2.79
C LYS A 157 18.83 -10.87 -3.05
N GLU A 158 19.57 -10.72 -4.13
CA GLU A 158 20.21 -9.45 -4.53
C GLU A 158 19.16 -8.35 -4.78
N ASP A 159 18.13 -8.65 -5.58
CA ASP A 159 17.06 -7.69 -5.86
C ASP A 159 16.28 -7.32 -4.58
N SER A 160 16.10 -8.27 -3.64
CA SER A 160 15.49 -8.01 -2.33
C SER A 160 16.35 -7.11 -1.46
N ASP A 161 17.66 -7.36 -1.40
CA ASP A 161 18.61 -6.54 -0.65
C ASP A 161 18.68 -5.11 -1.24
N ASP A 162 18.65 -4.97 -2.56
CA ASP A 162 18.60 -3.68 -3.25
C ASP A 162 17.30 -2.91 -2.97
N LEU A 163 16.15 -3.61 -2.94
CA LEU A 163 14.86 -2.99 -2.56
C LEU A 163 14.89 -2.50 -1.12
N LEU A 164 15.45 -3.26 -0.20
CA LEU A 164 15.63 -2.84 1.18
C LEU A 164 16.50 -1.59 1.29
N LEU A 165 17.61 -1.55 0.56
CA LEU A 165 18.49 -0.39 0.55
C LEU A 165 17.81 0.83 -0.06
N ALA A 166 17.08 0.67 -1.17
CA ALA A 166 16.30 1.73 -1.79
C ALA A 166 15.20 2.26 -0.86
N ALA A 167 14.47 1.38 -0.16
CA ALA A 167 13.45 1.75 0.80
C ALA A 167 14.02 2.54 1.98
N LYS A 168 15.09 2.05 2.60
CA LYS A 168 15.77 2.73 3.71
C LYS A 168 16.29 4.11 3.30
N SER A 169 16.89 4.22 2.12
CA SER A 169 17.37 5.49 1.56
C SER A 169 16.22 6.46 1.25
N THR A 170 15.09 5.95 0.77
CA THR A 170 13.88 6.75 0.54
C THR A 170 13.35 7.32 1.87
N LEU A 171 13.25 6.50 2.91
CA LEU A 171 12.82 6.94 4.25
C LEU A 171 13.76 8.03 4.82
N ASP A 172 15.08 7.82 4.76
CA ASP A 172 16.05 8.83 5.23
C ASP A 172 15.90 10.14 4.44
N THR A 173 15.69 10.05 3.12
CA THR A 173 15.50 11.24 2.29
C THR A 173 14.18 11.95 2.61
N LEU A 174 13.07 11.23 2.81
CA LEU A 174 11.79 11.81 3.20
C LEU A 174 11.89 12.64 4.48
N LYS A 175 12.68 12.21 5.45
CA LYS A 175 12.91 12.97 6.69
C LYS A 175 13.58 14.31 6.51
N THR A 176 14.32 14.49 5.42
CA THR A 176 14.98 15.75 5.11
C THR A 176 14.10 16.73 4.32
N LYS A 177 12.95 16.25 3.82
CA LYS A 177 12.03 17.05 3.02
C LYS A 177 11.13 17.91 3.87
N GLN A 178 10.84 19.09 3.39
CA GLN A 178 9.84 19.96 3.99
C GLN A 178 8.43 19.43 3.66
N SER A 179 7.55 19.43 4.66
CA SER A 179 6.13 19.12 4.48
C SER A 179 5.33 20.38 4.21
N HIS A 180 4.33 20.26 3.33
CA HIS A 180 3.45 21.35 2.94
C HIS A 180 1.99 20.90 3.05
N PRO A 181 1.05 21.81 3.27
CA PRO A 181 -0.37 21.53 3.10
C PRO A 181 -0.65 21.00 1.70
N PHE A 182 -1.48 19.99 1.59
CA PHE A 182 -1.82 19.38 0.30
C PHE A 182 -3.32 19.34 0.06
N LYS A 183 -3.70 19.13 -1.19
CA LYS A 183 -5.06 18.83 -1.62
C LYS A 183 -5.06 17.44 -2.22
N PHE A 184 -6.16 16.73 -2.06
CA PHE A 184 -6.37 15.46 -2.72
C PHE A 184 -7.59 15.51 -3.62
N GLY A 185 -7.63 14.65 -4.60
CA GLY A 185 -8.77 14.37 -5.43
C GLY A 185 -8.70 12.92 -5.88
N PHE A 186 -9.83 12.30 -6.10
CA PHE A 186 -9.92 10.96 -6.65
C PHE A 186 -11.01 10.89 -7.72
N ALA A 187 -10.85 9.94 -8.62
CA ALA A 187 -11.88 9.56 -9.59
C ALA A 187 -11.82 8.04 -9.75
N ASN A 188 -12.95 7.43 -10.02
CA ASN A 188 -13.03 6.03 -10.38
C ASN A 188 -13.45 5.87 -11.85
N SER A 189 -13.27 4.67 -12.41
CA SER A 189 -13.58 4.41 -13.81
C SER A 189 -15.10 4.46 -14.13
N GLU A 190 -15.95 4.38 -13.12
CA GLU A 190 -17.41 4.49 -13.29
C GLU A 190 -17.81 5.93 -13.60
N ASP A 191 -17.01 6.91 -13.14
CA ASP A 191 -17.20 8.33 -13.43
C ASP A 191 -16.61 8.72 -14.79
N MET A 192 -15.78 7.87 -15.39
CA MET A 192 -15.23 8.07 -16.72
C MET A 192 -16.23 7.57 -17.76
N LYS A 193 -16.73 8.47 -18.60
CA LYS A 193 -17.35 8.05 -19.86
C LYS A 193 -16.25 7.46 -20.73
N LEU A 194 -16.11 6.14 -20.73
CA LEU A 194 -15.30 5.45 -21.70
C LEU A 194 -15.86 5.83 -23.08
N ILE A 195 -15.01 6.39 -23.92
CA ILE A 195 -15.39 6.67 -25.31
C ILE A 195 -15.59 5.30 -25.93
N GLU A 196 -16.84 4.94 -26.20
CA GLU A 196 -17.17 3.80 -27.04
C GLU A 196 -16.63 4.12 -28.44
N ASN A 197 -15.62 3.38 -28.87
CA ASN A 197 -15.12 3.38 -30.25
C ASN A 197 -15.85 2.30 -31.05
#